data_821ffe04f967f9ca3e5d742d30eaa409
#
_entry.id   821ffe04f967f9ca3e5d742d30eaa409
#
_cell.length_a   1.000
_cell.length_b   1.000
_cell.length_c   1.000
_cell.angle_alpha   90.00
_cell.angle_beta   90.00
_cell.angle_gamma   90.00
#
_symmetry.space_group_name_H-M   'P 1'
#
loop_
_entity.id
_entity.type
_entity.pdbx_description
1 polymer ?
#
loop_
_entity_poly.entity_id
_entity_poly.type
_entity_poly.pdbx_seq_one_letter_code
_entity_poly.pdbx_strand_id
1 'polypeptide(L)'
;MQIEMKPRVNARALACLLSVFFLLGAAAAQKDQDEPTAALTFLIVKEDNGKPVRSAAVILHPVNPHGKQSRGGLELKTDAQGKTSFDDVPYGTLRVQVLASGFQTYGEDYNIDRAKVDLVIKLKRPQGQYSIYENQPGDKKDDKAPPPDPNAKPQ
;
A
#
# COMPACT_ATOMS: atom_id res chain seq x y z
N MET A 1 42.85 63.58 28.44
CA MET A 1 41.40 63.82 28.74
C MET A 1 40.62 63.05 27.68
N GLN A 2 40.24 61.80 28.04
CA GLN A 2 39.52 60.89 27.13
C GLN A 2 38.04 61.00 27.45
N ILE A 3 37.26 61.44 26.47
CA ILE A 3 35.80 61.52 26.62
C ILE A 3 35.21 60.17 26.13
N GLU A 4 34.83 59.34 27.08
CA GLU A 4 34.14 58.08 26.80
C GLU A 4 32.68 58.36 26.46
N MET A 5 32.34 58.29 25.20
CA MET A 5 30.97 58.48 24.70
C MET A 5 30.24 57.14 24.76
N LYS A 6 29.51 56.86 25.82
CA LYS A 6 28.59 55.70 25.92
C LYS A 6 27.38 55.91 25.02
N PRO A 7 27.11 55.01 24.09
CA PRO A 7 25.87 55.07 23.30
C PRO A 7 24.67 54.80 24.20
N ARG A 8 23.82 55.79 24.38
CA ARG A 8 22.52 55.63 25.04
C ARG A 8 21.56 54.96 24.05
N VAL A 9 21.45 53.64 24.12
CA VAL A 9 20.44 52.89 23.39
C VAL A 9 19.09 53.20 24.03
N ASN A 10 18.21 53.88 23.29
CA ASN A 10 16.87 54.23 23.79
C ASN A 10 16.06 52.95 23.95
N ALA A 11 15.71 52.61 25.19
CA ALA A 11 14.94 51.43 25.57
C ALA A 11 13.60 51.31 24.80
N ARG A 12 13.05 52.45 24.36
CA ARG A 12 11.83 52.48 23.51
C ARG A 12 12.05 51.98 22.10
N ALA A 13 13.24 52.19 21.51
CA ALA A 13 13.57 51.70 20.17
C ALA A 13 13.81 50.16 20.19
N LEU A 14 14.40 49.65 21.26
CA LEU A 14 14.64 48.20 21.45
C LEU A 14 13.30 47.45 21.65
N ALA A 15 12.34 48.04 22.37
CA ALA A 15 11.02 47.44 22.57
C ALA A 15 10.20 47.34 21.26
N CYS A 16 10.31 48.34 20.36
CA CYS A 16 9.63 48.30 19.05
C CYS A 16 10.23 47.28 18.13
N LEU A 17 11.57 47.08 18.11
CA LEU A 17 12.22 46.05 17.29
C LEU A 17 11.88 44.63 17.75
N LEU A 18 11.75 44.38 19.05
CA LEU A 18 11.34 43.10 19.59
C LEU A 18 9.88 42.76 19.27
N SER A 19 8.98 43.76 19.28
CA SER A 19 7.57 43.52 18.96
C SER A 19 7.32 43.22 17.47
N VAL A 20 8.12 43.80 16.54
CA VAL A 20 8.04 43.51 15.13
C VAL A 20 8.56 42.09 14.80
N PHE A 21 9.60 41.63 15.54
CA PHE A 21 10.14 40.28 15.35
C PHE A 21 9.19 39.18 15.84
N PHE A 22 8.37 39.49 16.87
CA PHE A 22 7.36 38.56 17.40
C PHE A 22 6.13 38.42 16.48
N LEU A 23 5.80 39.48 15.72
CA LEU A 23 4.68 39.46 14.76
C LEU A 23 5.01 38.72 13.45
N LEU A 24 6.28 38.59 13.06
CA LEU A 24 6.68 37.84 11.87
C LEU A 24 6.78 36.32 12.13
N GLY A 25 6.84 35.87 13.39
CA GLY A 25 6.95 34.47 13.74
C GLY A 25 5.63 33.68 13.73
N ALA A 26 4.48 34.38 13.69
CA ALA A 26 3.16 33.73 13.81
C ALA A 26 2.52 33.30 12.45
N ALA A 27 3.17 33.59 11.32
CA ALA A 27 2.57 33.34 10.00
C ALA A 27 2.99 32.03 9.34
N ALA A 28 3.76 31.16 10.02
CA ALA A 28 4.29 29.93 9.43
C ALA A 28 3.61 28.63 9.92
N ALA A 29 2.53 28.71 10.68
CA ALA A 29 1.89 27.55 11.31
C ALA A 29 0.41 27.41 10.96
N GLN A 30 0.03 27.56 9.69
CA GLN A 30 -1.32 27.17 9.23
C GLN A 30 -1.21 26.64 7.82
N LYS A 31 -0.82 25.39 7.72
CA LYS A 31 -1.03 24.56 6.55
C LYS A 31 -1.60 23.21 6.94
N ASP A 32 -2.57 23.23 7.83
CA ASP A 32 -3.57 22.17 7.88
C ASP A 32 -4.68 22.62 6.91
N GLN A 33 -4.46 22.34 5.65
CA GLN A 33 -5.55 22.34 4.70
C GLN A 33 -6.34 21.10 5.05
N ASP A 34 -7.60 21.28 5.44
CA ASP A 34 -8.61 20.24 5.53
C ASP A 34 -8.82 19.66 4.11
N GLU A 35 -7.83 18.90 3.62
CA GLU A 35 -8.02 18.15 2.39
C GLU A 35 -9.15 17.15 2.64
N PRO A 36 -10.17 17.11 1.77
CA PRO A 36 -11.28 16.19 1.97
C PRO A 36 -10.75 14.76 1.98
N THR A 37 -11.16 14.00 3.00
CA THR A 37 -10.78 12.60 3.17
C THR A 37 -11.98 11.68 3.06
N ALA A 38 -11.73 10.42 2.77
CA ALA A 38 -12.71 9.36 2.62
C ALA A 38 -12.49 8.25 3.64
N ALA A 39 -13.58 7.65 4.09
CA ALA A 39 -13.59 6.36 4.76
C ALA A 39 -13.79 5.24 3.74
N LEU A 40 -12.86 4.31 3.69
CA LEU A 40 -12.88 3.16 2.80
C LEU A 40 -13.25 1.90 3.56
N THR A 41 -14.19 1.13 3.03
CA THR A 41 -14.51 -0.22 3.52
C THR A 41 -14.21 -1.24 2.41
N PHE A 42 -13.49 -2.27 2.76
CA PHE A 42 -13.14 -3.36 1.85
C PHE A 42 -13.85 -4.64 2.27
N LEU A 43 -14.41 -5.34 1.29
CA LEU A 43 -14.90 -6.70 1.44
C LEU A 43 -14.18 -7.59 0.44
N ILE A 44 -13.35 -8.49 0.93
CA ILE A 44 -12.56 -9.41 0.09
C ILE A 44 -13.23 -10.77 0.09
N VAL A 45 -13.62 -11.23 -1.10
CA VAL A 45 -14.32 -12.51 -1.29
C VAL A 45 -13.65 -13.35 -2.36
N LYS A 46 -13.90 -14.65 -2.34
CA LYS A 46 -13.50 -15.57 -3.40
C LYS A 46 -14.42 -15.40 -4.61
N GLU A 47 -13.87 -15.36 -5.80
CA GLU A 47 -14.64 -15.23 -7.03
C GLU A 47 -15.53 -16.45 -7.28
N ASP A 48 -15.06 -17.65 -6.95
CA ASP A 48 -15.72 -18.92 -7.23
C ASP A 48 -17.03 -19.15 -6.45
N ASN A 49 -17.10 -18.64 -5.20
CA ASN A 49 -18.22 -18.96 -4.31
C ASN A 49 -18.66 -17.82 -3.40
N GLY A 50 -18.07 -16.63 -3.55
CA GLY A 50 -18.42 -15.44 -2.76
C GLY A 50 -18.07 -15.53 -1.27
N LYS A 51 -17.39 -16.59 -0.83
CA LYS A 51 -17.02 -16.72 0.59
C LYS A 51 -15.94 -15.71 0.96
N PRO A 52 -15.96 -15.17 2.19
CA PRO A 52 -14.97 -14.20 2.63
C PRO A 52 -13.54 -14.77 2.67
N VAL A 53 -12.56 -13.91 2.40
CA VAL A 53 -11.14 -14.23 2.50
C VAL A 53 -10.57 -13.52 3.72
N ARG A 54 -10.30 -14.28 4.77
CA ARG A 54 -9.69 -13.78 6.01
C ARG A 54 -8.18 -13.59 5.85
N SER A 55 -7.62 -12.69 6.65
CA SER A 55 -6.17 -12.43 6.71
C SER A 55 -5.54 -12.08 5.35
N ALA A 56 -6.34 -11.58 4.40
CA ALA A 56 -5.83 -11.00 3.18
C ALA A 56 -5.15 -9.66 3.50
N ALA A 57 -3.98 -9.42 2.92
CA ALA A 57 -3.29 -8.14 3.01
C ALA A 57 -3.88 -7.20 1.95
N VAL A 58 -4.46 -6.08 2.39
CA VAL A 58 -4.95 -5.00 1.53
C VAL A 58 -3.95 -3.86 1.63
N ILE A 59 -3.27 -3.55 0.53
CA ILE A 59 -2.20 -2.56 0.49
C ILE A 59 -2.69 -1.37 -0.32
N LEU A 60 -2.62 -0.19 0.30
CA LEU A 60 -3.10 1.07 -0.24
C LEU A 60 -1.90 1.95 -0.59
N HIS A 61 -1.83 2.42 -1.83
CA HIS A 61 -0.81 3.34 -2.27
C HIS A 61 -1.44 4.55 -2.98
N PRO A 62 -1.30 5.76 -2.47
CA PRO A 62 -1.66 6.95 -3.22
C PRO A 62 -0.87 7.03 -4.54
N VAL A 63 -1.55 7.42 -5.60
CA VAL A 63 -0.95 7.57 -6.94
C VAL A 63 -0.94 9.04 -7.29
N ASN A 64 0.22 9.56 -7.70
CA ASN A 64 0.35 10.95 -8.11
C ASN A 64 -0.29 11.19 -9.49
N PRO A 65 -0.52 12.46 -9.92
CA PRO A 65 -1.12 12.78 -11.22
C PRO A 65 -0.36 12.22 -12.43
N HIS A 66 0.91 11.81 -12.25
CA HIS A 66 1.72 11.20 -13.31
C HIS A 66 1.60 9.67 -13.34
N GLY A 67 0.67 9.08 -12.58
CA GLY A 67 0.45 7.63 -12.51
C GLY A 67 1.51 6.87 -11.72
N LYS A 68 2.41 7.56 -11.01
CA LYS A 68 3.43 6.94 -10.16
C LYS A 68 2.91 6.76 -8.75
N GLN A 69 3.17 5.60 -8.19
CA GLN A 69 2.90 5.27 -6.80
C GLN A 69 3.75 6.14 -5.88
N SER A 70 3.13 6.75 -4.87
CA SER A 70 3.83 7.51 -3.84
C SER A 70 4.66 6.58 -2.95
N ARG A 71 5.70 7.12 -2.34
CA ARG A 71 6.47 6.39 -1.32
C ARG A 71 5.61 6.21 -0.08
N GLY A 72 5.70 5.02 0.48
CA GLY A 72 4.86 4.62 1.61
C GLY A 72 3.56 4.00 1.13
N GLY A 73 3.18 2.92 1.75
CA GLY A 73 1.92 2.23 1.57
C GLY A 73 1.40 1.84 2.93
N LEU A 74 0.08 1.72 3.04
CA LEU A 74 -0.57 1.22 4.23
C LEU A 74 -1.02 -0.20 3.98
N GLU A 75 -0.64 -1.14 4.85
CA GLU A 75 -1.11 -2.52 4.82
C GLU A 75 -2.16 -2.73 5.90
N LEU A 76 -3.32 -3.23 5.48
CA LEU A 76 -4.41 -3.67 6.34
C LEU A 76 -4.60 -5.16 6.21
N LYS A 77 -5.21 -5.81 7.22
CA LYS A 77 -5.58 -7.23 7.14
C LYS A 77 -7.07 -7.40 7.32
N THR A 78 -7.65 -8.28 6.50
CA THR A 78 -9.08 -8.61 6.61
C THR A 78 -9.35 -9.49 7.83
N ASP A 79 -10.50 -9.26 8.45
CA ASP A 79 -11.05 -10.05 9.55
C ASP A 79 -11.62 -11.41 9.07
N ALA A 80 -12.30 -12.13 9.97
CA ALA A 80 -12.93 -13.42 9.66
C ALA A 80 -14.07 -13.30 8.63
N GLN A 81 -14.68 -12.13 8.51
CA GLN A 81 -15.73 -11.80 7.56
C GLN A 81 -15.17 -11.26 6.24
N GLY A 82 -13.84 -11.25 6.07
CA GLY A 82 -13.19 -10.71 4.88
C GLY A 82 -13.22 -9.19 4.78
N LYS A 83 -13.52 -8.50 5.90
CA LYS A 83 -13.67 -7.05 5.94
C LYS A 83 -12.45 -6.37 6.53
N THR A 84 -12.16 -5.18 6.05
CA THR A 84 -11.25 -4.22 6.68
C THR A 84 -11.68 -2.81 6.27
N SER A 85 -11.31 -1.81 7.06
CA SER A 85 -11.60 -0.40 6.78
C SER A 85 -10.42 0.48 7.13
N PHE A 86 -10.39 1.63 6.50
CA PHE A 86 -9.42 2.68 6.79
C PHE A 86 -10.05 4.04 6.53
N ASP A 87 -9.87 4.94 7.49
CA ASP A 87 -10.37 6.32 7.44
C ASP A 87 -9.23 7.27 7.03
N ASP A 88 -9.57 8.52 6.76
CA ASP A 88 -8.61 9.60 6.45
C ASP A 88 -7.80 9.39 5.15
N VAL A 89 -8.39 8.72 4.16
CA VAL A 89 -7.78 8.59 2.83
C VAL A 89 -8.01 9.88 2.05
N PRO A 90 -6.96 10.59 1.60
CA PRO A 90 -7.12 11.78 0.77
C PRO A 90 -7.85 11.45 -0.54
N TYR A 91 -8.67 12.39 -1.02
CA TYR A 91 -9.29 12.25 -2.34
C TYR A 91 -8.20 12.20 -3.43
N GLY A 92 -8.48 11.44 -4.50
CA GLY A 92 -7.55 11.24 -5.61
C GLY A 92 -7.45 9.78 -6.03
N THR A 93 -6.44 9.47 -6.82
CA THR A 93 -6.21 8.11 -7.31
C THR A 93 -5.50 7.28 -6.24
N LEU A 94 -6.11 6.15 -5.89
CA LEU A 94 -5.59 5.19 -4.94
C LEU A 94 -5.38 3.83 -5.62
N ARG A 95 -4.16 3.33 -5.59
CA ARG A 95 -3.86 1.96 -6.01
C ARG A 95 -4.11 1.01 -4.86
N VAL A 96 -5.00 0.06 -5.09
CA VAL A 96 -5.35 -0.99 -4.13
C VAL A 96 -4.77 -2.30 -4.61
N GLN A 97 -3.94 -2.92 -3.79
CA GLN A 97 -3.37 -4.23 -4.06
C GLN A 97 -3.82 -5.20 -2.98
N VAL A 98 -4.24 -6.41 -3.36
CA VAL A 98 -4.65 -7.43 -2.39
C VAL A 98 -3.85 -8.71 -2.61
N LEU A 99 -3.24 -9.18 -1.51
CA LEU A 99 -2.49 -10.42 -1.47
C LEU A 99 -3.13 -11.37 -0.46
N ALA A 100 -3.37 -12.60 -0.90
CA ALA A 100 -3.85 -13.65 -0.01
C ALA A 100 -3.26 -15.00 -0.44
N SER A 101 -2.91 -15.84 0.54
CA SER A 101 -2.34 -17.15 0.25
C SER A 101 -3.32 -18.02 -0.55
N GLY A 102 -2.85 -18.62 -1.64
CA GLY A 102 -3.66 -19.45 -2.54
C GLY A 102 -4.54 -18.68 -3.53
N PHE A 103 -4.31 -17.37 -3.69
CA PHE A 103 -4.98 -16.52 -4.67
C PHE A 103 -3.99 -15.77 -5.55
N GLN A 104 -4.45 -15.35 -6.73
CA GLN A 104 -3.70 -14.43 -7.57
C GLN A 104 -3.68 -13.05 -6.90
N THR A 105 -2.56 -12.33 -7.05
CA THR A 105 -2.48 -10.94 -6.62
C THR A 105 -3.49 -10.10 -7.41
N TYR A 106 -4.29 -9.34 -6.69
CA TYR A 106 -5.18 -8.34 -7.25
C TYR A 106 -4.51 -6.98 -7.22
N GLY A 107 -4.74 -6.14 -8.22
CA GLY A 107 -4.27 -4.76 -8.24
C GLY A 107 -5.11 -3.91 -9.19
N GLU A 108 -5.63 -2.77 -8.69
CA GLU A 108 -6.44 -1.84 -9.46
C GLU A 108 -6.33 -0.42 -8.88
N ASP A 109 -6.49 0.59 -9.74
CA ASP A 109 -6.49 2.00 -9.36
C ASP A 109 -7.94 2.50 -9.25
N TYR A 110 -8.27 3.09 -8.11
CA TYR A 110 -9.59 3.64 -7.79
C TYR A 110 -9.51 5.15 -7.66
N ASN A 111 -10.48 5.87 -8.23
CA ASN A 111 -10.62 7.29 -7.99
C ASN A 111 -11.52 7.53 -6.77
N ILE A 112 -10.93 8.09 -5.73
CA ILE A 112 -11.62 8.42 -4.47
C ILE A 112 -12.11 9.86 -4.55
N ASP A 113 -13.41 10.04 -4.68
CA ASP A 113 -14.06 11.34 -4.93
C ASP A 113 -15.21 11.65 -3.94
N ARG A 114 -15.41 10.79 -2.95
CA ARG A 114 -16.53 10.89 -1.99
C ARG A 114 -16.12 10.42 -0.61
N ALA A 115 -16.82 10.93 0.40
CA ALA A 115 -16.50 10.69 1.81
C ALA A 115 -16.62 9.22 2.27
N LYS A 116 -17.38 8.38 1.56
CA LYS A 116 -17.50 6.93 1.87
C LYS A 116 -17.46 6.13 0.58
N VAL A 117 -16.59 5.11 0.57
CA VAL A 117 -16.43 4.21 -0.57
C VAL A 117 -16.35 2.77 -0.07
N ASP A 118 -17.27 1.93 -0.57
CA ASP A 118 -17.30 0.50 -0.28
C ASP A 118 -16.78 -0.27 -1.50
N LEU A 119 -15.71 -1.06 -1.30
CA LEU A 119 -15.04 -1.80 -2.35
C LEU A 119 -15.19 -3.31 -2.11
N VAL A 120 -15.82 -4.00 -3.05
CA VAL A 120 -15.93 -5.46 -3.05
C VAL A 120 -14.92 -6.04 -4.04
N ILE A 121 -13.91 -6.75 -3.54
CA ILE A 121 -12.83 -7.32 -4.35
C ILE A 121 -12.96 -8.83 -4.39
N LYS A 122 -12.99 -9.38 -5.62
CA LYS A 122 -13.10 -10.82 -5.87
C LYS A 122 -11.72 -11.37 -6.22
N LEU A 123 -11.21 -12.29 -5.41
CA LEU A 123 -9.92 -12.93 -5.64
C LEU A 123 -10.08 -14.23 -6.43
N LYS A 124 -9.25 -14.37 -7.46
CA LYS A 124 -9.15 -15.55 -8.31
C LYS A 124 -8.13 -16.53 -7.76
N ARG A 125 -8.42 -17.82 -7.85
CA ARG A 125 -7.39 -18.85 -7.61
C ARG A 125 -6.45 -18.93 -8.78
N PRO A 126 -5.15 -19.27 -8.57
CA PRO A 126 -4.27 -19.59 -9.67
C PRO A 126 -4.86 -20.74 -10.49
N GLN A 127 -4.92 -20.56 -11.79
CA GLN A 127 -5.19 -21.67 -12.70
C GLN A 127 -3.91 -22.48 -12.83
N GLY A 128 -4.03 -23.84 -12.89
CA GLY A 128 -2.91 -24.70 -13.16
C GLY A 128 -2.26 -24.30 -14.50
N GLN A 129 -0.96 -24.18 -14.53
CA GLN A 129 -0.25 -24.05 -15.79
C GLN A 129 -0.38 -25.39 -16.53
N TYR A 130 -1.17 -25.40 -17.60
CA TYR A 130 -1.13 -26.52 -18.52
C TYR A 130 0.19 -26.45 -19.29
N SER A 131 1.09 -27.40 -19.06
CA SER A 131 2.24 -27.60 -19.94
C SER A 131 1.72 -28.07 -21.30
N ILE A 132 2.05 -27.36 -22.37
CA ILE A 132 1.76 -27.80 -23.76
C ILE A 132 2.42 -29.14 -24.06
N TYR A 133 3.33 -29.61 -23.22
CA TYR A 133 4.00 -30.91 -23.35
C TYR A 133 3.25 -32.05 -22.62
N GLU A 134 2.23 -31.77 -21.81
CA GLU A 134 1.50 -32.79 -21.04
C GLU A 134 0.40 -33.49 -21.86
N ASN A 135 0.08 -32.99 -23.07
CA ASN A 135 -0.95 -33.51 -23.95
C ASN A 135 -0.40 -34.14 -25.26
N GLN A 136 0.87 -34.58 -25.32
CA GLN A 136 1.30 -35.44 -26.41
C GLN A 136 0.83 -36.87 -26.11
N PRO A 137 -0.09 -37.45 -26.93
CA PRO A 137 -0.48 -38.85 -26.81
C PRO A 137 0.66 -39.72 -27.34
N GLY A 138 1.67 -39.96 -26.51
CA GLY A 138 2.85 -40.72 -26.93
C GLY A 138 3.83 -41.06 -25.82
N ASP A 139 3.88 -40.28 -24.72
CA ASP A 139 4.74 -40.62 -23.58
C ASP A 139 4.01 -41.55 -22.60
N LYS A 140 3.73 -42.76 -23.03
CA LYS A 140 3.73 -43.87 -22.11
C LYS A 140 5.18 -44.01 -21.64
N LYS A 141 5.47 -43.61 -20.41
CA LYS A 141 6.66 -44.06 -19.71
C LYS A 141 6.60 -45.58 -19.71
N ASP A 142 7.35 -46.19 -20.63
CA ASP A 142 7.77 -47.57 -20.48
C ASP A 142 8.53 -47.61 -19.14
N ASP A 143 7.91 -48.24 -18.16
CA ASP A 143 8.57 -48.72 -16.96
C ASP A 143 9.61 -49.78 -17.39
N LYS A 144 10.68 -49.29 -18.00
CA LYS A 144 11.85 -50.12 -18.28
C LYS A 144 12.58 -50.26 -16.94
N ALA A 145 12.39 -51.45 -16.34
CA ALA A 145 13.18 -51.86 -15.19
C ALA A 145 14.66 -51.55 -15.43
N PRO A 146 15.37 -51.06 -14.40
CA PRO A 146 16.80 -50.77 -14.55
C PRO A 146 17.52 -52.03 -14.99
N PRO A 147 18.51 -51.92 -15.91
CA PRO A 147 19.28 -53.05 -16.37
C PRO A 147 19.95 -53.72 -15.17
N PRO A 148 20.05 -55.06 -15.16
CA PRO A 148 20.68 -55.80 -14.06
C PRO A 148 22.14 -55.37 -13.93
N ASP A 149 22.57 -55.17 -12.67
CA ASP A 149 23.92 -54.78 -12.32
C ASP A 149 24.91 -55.88 -12.80
N PRO A 150 25.88 -55.58 -13.66
CA PRO A 150 26.84 -56.56 -14.16
C PRO A 150 27.80 -57.08 -13.10
N ASN A 151 27.72 -56.60 -11.85
CA ASN A 151 28.59 -56.97 -10.73
C ASN A 151 27.88 -57.78 -9.61
N ALA A 152 26.64 -58.22 -9.81
CA ALA A 152 25.97 -59.09 -8.85
C ALA A 152 26.66 -60.44 -8.79
N LYS A 153 27.43 -60.72 -7.73
CA LYS A 153 28.00 -62.04 -7.46
C LYS A 153 26.89 -63.04 -7.13
N PRO A 154 26.92 -64.25 -7.69
CA PRO A 154 26.00 -65.29 -7.32
C PRO A 154 26.31 -65.74 -5.88
N GLN A 155 25.26 -65.87 -5.08
CA GLN A 155 25.29 -66.57 -3.78
C GLN A 155 25.04 -68.04 -3.98
#